data_947f699abc7afdb8eb8b3daa9747f607
#
_entry.id   947f699abc7afdb8eb8b3daa9747f607
#
_cell.length_a   1.000
_cell.length_b   1.000
_cell.length_c   1.000
_cell.angle_alpha   90.00
_cell.angle_beta   90.00
_cell.angle_gamma   90.00
#
_symmetry.space_group_name_H-M   'P 1'
#
loop_
_entity.id
_entity.type
_entity.pdbx_description
1 polymer ?
#
loop_
_entity_poly.entity_id
_entity_poly.type
_entity_poly.pdbx_seq_one_letter_code
_entity_poly.pdbx_strand_id
1 'polypeptide(L)'
;MTIKPTADFANFAALDIRAGRITQVDDAQTKKPTYRLTIDLGPEVGSKVSCGAYRNYPKEALLGKTVICVVNFGSKRMGPEISEVLVLGIANGAGETVYLTTEQNVPLGGAVF
;
A
#
# COMPACT_ATOMS: atom_id res chain seq x y z
N MET A 1 -1.56 1.95 -23.58
CA MET A 1 -1.72 0.72 -22.76
C MET A 1 -2.90 -0.08 -23.25
N THR A 2 -2.71 -1.35 -23.49
CA THR A 2 -3.79 -2.23 -23.92
C THR A 2 -4.53 -2.80 -22.73
N ILE A 3 -5.82 -3.07 -22.91
CA ILE A 3 -6.64 -3.71 -21.90
C ILE A 3 -6.21 -5.17 -21.76
N LYS A 4 -6.09 -5.65 -20.53
CA LYS A 4 -5.82 -7.06 -20.25
C LYS A 4 -6.99 -7.94 -20.63
N PRO A 5 -6.77 -9.25 -20.85
CA PRO A 5 -7.88 -10.17 -21.09
C PRO A 5 -8.93 -10.14 -20.00
N THR A 6 -10.16 -10.52 -20.34
CA THR A 6 -11.25 -10.62 -19.37
C THR A 6 -10.86 -11.59 -18.26
N ALA A 7 -11.08 -11.17 -17.00
CA ALA A 7 -10.80 -11.99 -15.82
C ALA A 7 -12.11 -12.34 -15.12
N ASP A 8 -12.08 -13.43 -14.36
CA ASP A 8 -13.21 -13.79 -13.49
C ASP A 8 -13.28 -12.88 -12.29
N PHE A 9 -14.48 -12.51 -11.88
CA PHE A 9 -14.69 -11.73 -10.65
C PHE A 9 -14.07 -12.43 -9.42
N ALA A 10 -14.02 -13.76 -9.43
CA ALA A 10 -13.39 -14.52 -8.35
C ALA A 10 -11.94 -14.12 -8.11
N ASN A 11 -11.23 -13.67 -9.14
CA ASN A 11 -9.85 -13.19 -8.98
C ASN A 11 -9.78 -11.92 -8.13
N PHE A 12 -10.74 -11.02 -8.29
CA PHE A 12 -10.86 -9.84 -7.44
C PHE A 12 -11.33 -10.24 -6.03
N ALA A 13 -12.32 -11.10 -5.94
CA ALA A 13 -12.89 -11.54 -4.66
C ALA A 13 -11.88 -12.29 -3.79
N ALA A 14 -10.86 -12.90 -4.40
CA ALA A 14 -9.79 -13.57 -3.67
C ALA A 14 -8.85 -12.61 -2.95
N LEU A 15 -8.80 -11.35 -3.37
CA LEU A 15 -7.93 -10.34 -2.77
C LEU A 15 -8.63 -9.70 -1.57
N ASP A 16 -7.91 -9.60 -0.45
CA ASP A 16 -8.38 -8.86 0.71
C ASP A 16 -7.74 -7.48 0.65
N ILE A 17 -8.53 -6.48 0.24
CA ILE A 17 -8.06 -5.11 0.03
C ILE A 17 -8.72 -4.23 1.06
N ARG A 18 -7.92 -3.49 1.83
CA ARG A 18 -8.40 -2.72 2.96
C ARG A 18 -7.78 -1.34 3.02
N ALA A 19 -8.52 -0.40 3.64
CA ALA A 19 -8.01 0.93 3.94
C ALA A 19 -7.17 0.89 5.22
N GLY A 20 -6.08 1.64 5.24
CA GLY A 20 -5.22 1.79 6.40
C GLY A 20 -4.70 3.20 6.50
N ARG A 21 -4.07 3.51 7.63
CA ARG A 21 -3.46 4.83 7.87
C ARG A 21 -1.97 4.66 8.10
N ILE A 22 -1.17 5.46 7.42
CA ILE A 22 0.28 5.48 7.64
C ILE A 22 0.57 6.11 9.00
N THR A 23 1.21 5.36 9.89
CA THR A 23 1.56 5.80 11.24
C THR A 23 3.03 6.08 11.40
N GLN A 24 3.88 5.57 10.50
CA GLN A 24 5.33 5.79 10.56
C GLN A 24 5.92 5.64 9.17
N VAL A 25 6.91 6.46 8.85
CA VAL A 25 7.61 6.44 7.57
C VAL A 25 9.11 6.43 7.83
N ASP A 26 9.80 5.38 7.41
CA ASP A 26 11.24 5.24 7.56
C ASP A 26 11.88 4.95 6.20
N ASP A 27 13.17 5.25 6.08
CA ASP A 27 13.94 4.83 4.90
C ASP A 27 14.11 3.31 4.94
N ALA A 28 13.83 2.65 3.83
CA ALA A 28 14.02 1.20 3.71
C ALA A 28 15.40 0.90 3.13
N GLN A 29 15.98 -0.20 3.60
CA GLN A 29 17.30 -0.68 3.16
C GLN A 29 17.12 -1.61 1.96
N THR A 30 16.75 -1.04 0.81
CA THR A 30 16.54 -1.76 -0.45
C THR A 30 17.46 -1.22 -1.53
N LYS A 31 17.62 -1.98 -2.63
CA LYS A 31 18.47 -1.55 -3.77
C LYS A 31 17.93 -0.28 -4.42
N LYS A 32 16.60 -0.17 -4.54
CA LYS A 32 15.96 1.04 -5.08
C LYS A 32 15.52 1.92 -3.92
N PRO A 33 15.49 3.25 -4.11
CA PRO A 33 14.99 4.15 -3.07
C PRO A 33 13.54 3.83 -2.72
N THR A 34 13.30 3.39 -1.49
CA THR A 34 11.95 3.08 -1.00
C THR A 34 11.81 3.57 0.44
N TYR A 35 10.55 3.70 0.87
CA TYR A 35 10.21 3.89 2.27
C TYR A 35 9.67 2.59 2.84
N ARG A 36 9.91 2.37 4.14
CA ARG A 36 9.16 1.40 4.93
C ARG A 36 8.02 2.13 5.61
N LEU A 37 6.80 1.83 5.18
CA LEU A 37 5.60 2.44 5.72
C LEU A 37 5.01 1.50 6.77
N THR A 38 4.77 2.00 7.98
CA THR A 38 4.00 1.29 8.99
C THR A 38 2.56 1.75 8.87
N ILE A 39 1.63 0.81 8.74
CA ILE A 39 0.25 1.10 8.40
C ILE A 39 -0.67 0.42 9.40
N ASP A 40 -1.54 1.22 10.02
CA ASP A 40 -2.59 0.73 10.90
C ASP A 40 -3.78 0.35 10.04
N LEU A 41 -4.08 -0.96 9.99
CA LEU A 41 -5.16 -1.53 9.19
C LEU A 41 -6.35 -1.94 10.06
N GLY A 42 -6.47 -1.35 11.24
CA GLY A 42 -7.60 -1.59 12.14
C GLY A 42 -7.41 -2.79 13.05
N PRO A 43 -8.36 -3.04 13.95
CA PRO A 43 -8.18 -4.05 15.00
C PRO A 43 -8.16 -5.50 14.48
N GLU A 44 -8.72 -5.75 13.31
CA GLU A 44 -8.79 -7.11 12.75
C GLU A 44 -7.45 -7.51 12.12
N VAL A 45 -6.82 -6.62 11.36
CA VAL A 45 -5.54 -6.89 10.68
C VAL A 45 -4.35 -6.43 11.51
N GLY A 46 -4.49 -5.31 12.22
CA GLY A 46 -3.42 -4.72 13.01
C GLY A 46 -2.47 -3.86 12.17
N SER A 47 -1.32 -3.55 12.74
CA SER A 47 -0.28 -2.79 12.05
C SER A 47 0.60 -3.71 11.22
N LYS A 48 0.84 -3.32 9.97
CA LYS A 48 1.69 -4.03 9.02
C LYS A 48 2.65 -3.06 8.35
N VAL A 49 3.70 -3.59 7.76
CA VAL A 49 4.69 -2.78 7.04
C VAL A 49 4.62 -3.05 5.55
N SER A 50 4.90 -2.01 4.78
CA SER A 50 5.01 -2.09 3.33
C SER A 50 6.22 -1.29 2.87
N CYS A 51 7.07 -1.90 2.05
CA CYS A 51 8.17 -1.19 1.41
C CYS A 51 7.74 -0.78 0.00
N GLY A 52 7.72 0.51 -0.26
CA GLY A 52 7.19 1.04 -1.52
C GLY A 52 7.96 2.23 -2.06
N ALA A 53 7.80 2.45 -3.36
CA ALA A 53 8.52 3.47 -4.11
C ALA A 53 7.85 4.84 -3.99
N TYR A 54 7.75 5.36 -2.76
CA TYR A 54 7.07 6.63 -2.47
C TYR A 54 8.05 7.75 -2.08
N ARG A 55 9.33 7.64 -2.46
CA ARG A 55 10.37 8.64 -2.13
C ARG A 55 10.12 10.00 -2.77
N ASN A 56 9.24 10.08 -3.76
CA ASN A 56 8.79 11.37 -4.32
C ASN A 56 7.96 12.20 -3.34
N TYR A 57 7.48 11.57 -2.25
CA TYR A 57 6.83 12.30 -1.17
C TYR A 57 7.85 12.56 -0.04
N PRO A 58 7.85 13.74 0.60
CA PRO A 58 8.53 13.87 1.88
C PRO A 58 7.80 13.04 2.93
N LYS A 59 8.52 12.55 3.93
CA LYS A 59 7.95 11.63 4.95
C LYS A 59 6.71 12.22 5.63
N GLU A 60 6.77 13.50 5.98
CA GLU A 60 5.68 14.20 6.66
C GLU A 60 4.42 14.33 5.79
N ALA A 61 4.55 14.26 4.47
CA ALA A 61 3.41 14.32 3.56
C ALA A 61 2.66 12.98 3.50
N LEU A 62 3.32 11.89 3.87
CA LEU A 62 2.71 10.56 3.91
C LEU A 62 2.12 10.23 5.28
N LEU A 63 2.71 10.78 6.34
CA LEU A 63 2.32 10.47 7.70
C LEU A 63 0.86 10.87 7.94
N GLY A 64 0.08 9.94 8.47
CA GLY A 64 -1.34 10.16 8.77
C GLY A 64 -2.28 10.01 7.58
N LYS A 65 -1.75 9.71 6.39
CA LYS A 65 -2.57 9.57 5.20
C LYS A 65 -3.23 8.19 5.13
N THR A 66 -4.43 8.16 4.55
CA THR A 66 -5.14 6.92 4.27
C THR A 66 -4.62 6.33 2.98
N VAL A 67 -4.31 5.03 3.00
CA VAL A 67 -3.86 4.27 1.84
C VAL A 67 -4.71 3.03 1.66
N ILE A 68 -4.63 2.42 0.49
CA ILE A 68 -5.36 1.20 0.15
C ILE A 68 -4.35 0.08 -0.02
N CYS A 69 -4.54 -1.02 0.72
CA CYS A 69 -3.57 -2.11 0.77
C CYS A 69 -4.20 -3.45 0.42
N VAL A 70 -3.47 -4.28 -0.32
CA VAL A 70 -3.78 -5.71 -0.42
C VAL A 70 -3.07 -6.38 0.75
N VAL A 71 -3.82 -7.08 1.62
CA VAL A 71 -3.31 -7.57 2.90
C VAL A 71 -3.07 -9.08 2.92
N ASN A 72 -3.44 -9.81 1.87
CA ASN A 72 -3.37 -11.28 1.88
C ASN A 72 -2.47 -11.89 0.81
N PHE A 73 -1.40 -11.18 0.41
CA PHE A 73 -0.38 -11.77 -0.46
C PHE A 73 0.71 -12.54 0.31
N GLY A 74 0.74 -12.41 1.64
CA GLY A 74 1.84 -12.91 2.43
C GLY A 74 3.04 -11.96 2.40
N SER A 75 4.05 -12.26 3.23
CA SER A 75 5.23 -11.41 3.34
C SER A 75 6.19 -11.63 2.18
N LYS A 76 6.83 -10.55 1.74
CA LYS A 76 7.87 -10.58 0.70
C LYS A 76 9.16 -10.01 1.27
N ARG A 77 10.26 -10.78 1.11
CA ARG A 77 11.58 -10.30 1.50
C ARG A 77 12.16 -9.40 0.41
N MET A 78 12.69 -8.25 0.83
CA MET A 78 13.32 -7.27 -0.06
C MET A 78 14.67 -6.89 0.54
N GLY A 79 15.69 -7.74 0.32
CA GLY A 79 16.99 -7.60 0.99
C GLY A 79 16.84 -7.81 2.50
N PRO A 80 17.28 -6.87 3.35
CA PRO A 80 17.08 -6.94 4.79
C PRO A 80 15.67 -6.54 5.23
N GLU A 81 14.85 -6.02 4.32
CA GLU A 81 13.49 -5.58 4.62
C GLU A 81 12.48 -6.68 4.35
N ILE A 82 11.34 -6.60 5.05
CA ILE A 82 10.20 -7.49 4.80
C ILE A 82 9.00 -6.59 4.57
N SER A 83 8.28 -6.82 3.46
CA SER A 83 7.05 -6.12 3.15
C SER A 83 5.88 -7.09 3.35
N GLU A 84 4.94 -6.72 4.21
CA GLU A 84 3.84 -7.59 4.63
C GLU A 84 2.56 -7.34 3.85
N VAL A 85 2.37 -6.11 3.37
CA VAL A 85 1.19 -5.70 2.60
C VAL A 85 1.65 -4.89 1.39
N LEU A 86 0.78 -4.79 0.40
CA LEU A 86 1.04 -4.00 -0.81
C LEU A 86 0.19 -2.74 -0.78
N VAL A 87 0.83 -1.57 -0.73
CA VAL A 87 0.14 -0.29 -0.90
C VAL A 87 -0.06 -0.06 -2.39
N LEU A 88 -1.32 0.13 -2.80
CA LEU A 88 -1.66 0.33 -4.21
C LEU A 88 -1.34 1.76 -4.64
N GLY A 89 -0.82 1.88 -5.84
CA GLY A 89 -0.47 3.18 -6.41
C GLY A 89 -0.59 3.19 -7.93
N ILE A 90 -0.50 4.40 -8.47
CA ILE A 90 -0.58 4.65 -9.90
C ILE A 90 0.62 5.54 -10.26
N ALA A 91 1.28 5.26 -11.38
CA ALA A 91 2.32 6.15 -11.88
C ALA A 91 1.68 7.41 -12.49
N ASN A 92 2.19 8.58 -12.10
CA ASN A 92 1.77 9.83 -12.74
C ASN A 92 2.52 10.04 -14.06
N GLY A 93 2.26 11.15 -14.72
CA GLY A 93 2.88 11.44 -16.03
C GLY A 93 4.40 11.57 -15.98
N ALA A 94 4.97 11.82 -14.81
CA ALA A 94 6.43 11.90 -14.60
C ALA A 94 7.05 10.57 -14.18
N GLY A 95 6.24 9.50 -14.08
CA GLY A 95 6.70 8.19 -13.66
C GLY A 95 6.83 8.03 -12.15
N GLU A 96 6.38 8.99 -11.38
CA GLU A 96 6.38 8.92 -9.91
C GLU A 96 5.17 8.14 -9.41
N THR A 97 5.31 7.48 -8.26
CA THR A 97 4.24 6.69 -7.67
C THR A 97 3.30 7.58 -6.86
N VAL A 98 2.00 7.50 -7.16
CA VAL A 98 0.95 8.20 -6.42
C VAL A 98 0.09 7.14 -5.74
N TYR A 99 -0.07 7.23 -4.41
CA TYR A 99 -0.87 6.23 -3.67
C TYR A 99 -2.35 6.46 -3.88
N LEU A 100 -3.12 5.37 -3.83
CA LEU A 100 -4.58 5.44 -3.83
C LEU A 100 -5.07 5.81 -2.43
N THR A 101 -6.14 6.59 -2.37
CA THR A 101 -6.71 7.02 -1.10
C THR A 101 -8.23 7.09 -1.20
N THR A 102 -8.88 7.48 -0.12
CA THR A 102 -10.32 7.68 -0.06
C THR A 102 -10.65 9.17 -0.06
N GLU A 103 -11.75 9.54 -0.70
CA GLU A 103 -12.24 10.92 -0.71
C GLU A 103 -12.77 11.34 0.66
N GLN A 104 -13.38 10.39 1.38
CA GLN A 104 -13.95 10.63 2.69
C GLN A 104 -13.29 9.71 3.72
N ASN A 105 -13.47 10.04 4.99
CA ASN A 105 -13.00 9.17 6.06
C ASN A 105 -13.77 7.85 6.05
N VAL A 106 -13.01 6.77 6.18
CA VAL A 106 -13.57 5.41 6.30
C VAL A 106 -12.95 4.74 7.52
N PRO A 107 -13.60 3.72 8.08
CA PRO A 107 -13.00 2.97 9.19
C PRO A 107 -11.69 2.32 8.75
N LEU A 108 -10.70 2.29 9.65
CA LEU A 108 -9.45 1.56 9.40
C LEU A 108 -9.78 0.06 9.29
N GLY A 109 -9.25 -0.56 8.25
CA GLY A 109 -9.56 -1.95 7.94
C GLY A 109 -10.82 -2.11 7.10
N GLY A 110 -11.44 -1.01 6.66
CA GLY A 110 -12.60 -1.07 5.76
C GLY A 110 -12.26 -1.78 4.47
N ALA A 111 -13.09 -2.73 4.07
CA ALA A 111 -12.83 -3.56 2.90
C ALA A 111 -13.24 -2.86 1.61
N VAL A 112 -12.41 -3.03 0.58
CA VAL A 112 -12.72 -2.58 -0.78
C VAL A 112 -13.57 -3.65 -1.46
N PHE A 113 -14.60 -3.21 -2.16
CA PHE A 113 -15.48 -4.14 -2.86
C PHE A 113 -15.91 -3.58 -4.22
#